data_ad6ef78970f70c06993dda1575227661
#
_entry.id   ad6ef78970f70c06993dda1575227661
#
_cell.length_a   1.000
_cell.length_b   1.000
_cell.length_c   1.000
_cell.angle_alpha   90.00
_cell.angle_beta   90.00
_cell.angle_gamma   90.00
#
_symmetry.space_group_name_H-M   'P 1'
#
loop_
_entity.id
_entity.type
_entity.pdbx_description
1 polymer ?
#
loop_
_entity_poly.entity_id
_entity_poly.type
_entity_poly.pdbx_seq_one_letter_code
_entity_poly.pdbx_strand_id
1 'polypeptide(L)'
;GADRYQQALECRKLMDFDDLLLNMLRLLEQEQKAEYRKQHFSYLLVDEFQDISPVQYRLIKAWNKGGRELFVIGDPDQSIYSFRGSDSRCFDLLEQDFPGTSTIRLTTGYRSTPEILSASLPLISRNPGGERRLSAARPHGGPVRLVTAQTSLSESIFIAKEINRMVGGIDMLDAHSQTPGLPDTARSFADIA
;
A
#
# COMPACT_ATOMS: atom_id res chain seq x y z
N GLY A 1 26.87 -18.52 1.60
CA GLY A 1 25.98 -17.48 1.43
C GLY A 1 25.27 -17.49 0.08
N ALA A 2 25.04 -16.32 -0.45
CA ALA A 2 24.27 -16.10 -1.68
C ALA A 2 24.79 -16.92 -2.88
N ASP A 3 26.11 -16.99 -3.08
CA ASP A 3 26.69 -17.73 -4.22
C ASP A 3 26.33 -19.23 -4.21
N ARG A 4 26.32 -19.86 -3.04
CA ARG A 4 25.90 -21.27 -2.93
C ARG A 4 24.43 -21.48 -3.24
N TYR A 5 23.59 -20.54 -2.87
CA TYR A 5 22.17 -20.55 -3.18
C TYR A 5 21.96 -20.44 -4.70
N GLN A 6 22.62 -19.45 -5.31
CA GLN A 6 22.53 -19.23 -6.75
C GLN A 6 23.02 -20.45 -7.55
N GLN A 7 24.19 -21.02 -7.17
CA GLN A 7 24.70 -22.25 -7.77
C GLN A 7 23.71 -23.44 -7.65
N ALA A 8 23.03 -23.56 -6.50
CA ALA A 8 22.05 -24.60 -6.31
C ALA A 8 20.81 -24.44 -7.21
N LEU A 9 20.37 -23.21 -7.45
CA LEU A 9 19.30 -22.90 -8.40
C LEU A 9 19.73 -23.25 -9.84
N GLU A 10 20.90 -22.80 -10.26
CA GLU A 10 21.46 -23.04 -11.60
C GLU A 10 21.62 -24.54 -11.88
N CYS A 11 22.19 -25.31 -10.93
CA CYS A 11 22.35 -26.77 -11.07
C CYS A 11 21.01 -27.48 -11.23
N ARG A 12 19.96 -26.97 -10.63
CA ARG A 12 18.60 -27.53 -10.70
C ARG A 12 17.74 -26.94 -11.83
N LYS A 13 18.28 -25.99 -12.60
CA LYS A 13 17.57 -25.21 -13.62
C LYS A 13 16.29 -24.54 -13.07
N LEU A 14 16.40 -24.01 -11.85
CA LEU A 14 15.35 -23.25 -11.19
C LEU A 14 15.72 -21.78 -11.18
N MET A 15 14.72 -20.94 -11.04
CA MET A 15 14.83 -19.50 -10.87
C MET A 15 13.96 -19.08 -9.68
N ASP A 16 14.42 -18.16 -8.88
CA ASP A 16 13.58 -17.45 -7.92
C ASP A 16 12.97 -16.18 -8.55
N PHE A 17 12.19 -15.44 -7.76
CA PHE A 17 11.55 -14.22 -8.25
C PHE A 17 12.54 -13.12 -8.63
N ASP A 18 13.66 -13.01 -7.94
CA ASP A 18 14.70 -12.04 -8.26
C ASP A 18 15.39 -12.40 -9.57
N ASP A 19 15.67 -13.70 -9.80
CA ASP A 19 16.19 -14.20 -11.07
C ASP A 19 15.29 -13.86 -12.25
N LEU A 20 13.96 -13.97 -12.08
CA LEU A 20 13.01 -13.63 -13.15
C LEU A 20 13.14 -12.16 -13.54
N LEU A 21 13.18 -11.25 -12.55
CA LEU A 21 13.32 -9.82 -12.79
C LEU A 21 14.67 -9.48 -13.44
N LEU A 22 15.76 -10.01 -12.89
CA LEU A 22 17.11 -9.75 -13.37
C LEU A 22 17.36 -10.32 -14.77
N ASN A 23 16.89 -11.53 -15.05
CA ASN A 23 17.03 -12.14 -16.36
C ASN A 23 16.18 -11.41 -17.41
N MET A 24 14.97 -11.00 -17.09
CA MET A 24 14.15 -10.17 -17.97
C MET A 24 14.84 -8.84 -18.28
N LEU A 25 15.39 -8.17 -17.27
CA LEU A 25 16.11 -6.93 -17.46
C LEU A 25 17.33 -7.11 -18.37
N ARG A 26 18.14 -8.16 -18.15
CA ARG A 26 19.27 -8.50 -19.01
C ARG A 26 18.84 -8.75 -20.46
N LEU A 27 17.75 -9.43 -20.68
CA LEU A 27 17.20 -9.68 -22.03
C LEU A 27 16.80 -8.38 -22.74
N LEU A 28 16.17 -7.45 -22.00
CA LEU A 28 15.72 -6.17 -22.54
C LEU A 28 16.91 -5.20 -22.80
N GLU A 29 17.93 -5.25 -21.98
CA GLU A 29 19.14 -4.40 -22.10
C GLU A 29 20.13 -4.90 -23.17
N GLN A 30 20.11 -6.19 -23.50
CA GLN A 30 20.98 -6.74 -24.54
C GLN A 30 20.55 -6.29 -25.93
N GLU A 31 21.36 -5.45 -26.56
CA GLU A 31 21.09 -4.84 -27.88
C GLU A 31 20.93 -5.82 -29.03
N GLN A 32 21.42 -7.04 -28.91
CA GLN A 32 21.57 -8.01 -30.00
C GLN A 32 20.30 -8.82 -30.33
N LYS A 33 19.25 -8.79 -29.52
CA LYS A 33 18.01 -9.51 -29.81
C LYS A 33 16.90 -8.57 -30.29
N ALA A 34 17.02 -8.15 -31.55
CA ALA A 34 16.08 -7.24 -32.22
C ALA A 34 14.61 -7.68 -32.19
N GLU A 35 14.33 -8.96 -32.03
CA GLU A 35 12.96 -9.47 -31.95
C GLU A 35 12.23 -9.09 -30.66
N TYR A 36 12.92 -9.09 -29.51
CA TYR A 36 12.33 -8.67 -28.23
C TYR A 36 12.13 -7.14 -28.15
N ARG A 37 12.88 -6.38 -28.93
CA ARG A 37 12.68 -4.90 -29.04
C ARG A 37 11.37 -4.51 -29.73
N LYS A 38 10.74 -5.40 -30.50
CA LYS A 38 9.47 -5.15 -31.17
C LYS A 38 8.26 -5.25 -30.26
N GLN A 39 8.42 -5.82 -29.06
CA GLN A 39 7.35 -5.91 -28.07
C GLN A 39 7.42 -4.73 -27.09
N HIS A 40 7.18 -3.52 -27.62
CA HIS A 40 6.98 -2.35 -26.75
C HIS A 40 5.52 -2.25 -26.38
N PHE A 41 5.28 -1.97 -25.11
CA PHE A 41 3.95 -1.55 -24.70
C PHE A 41 3.74 -0.12 -25.20
N SER A 42 2.69 0.12 -25.96
CA SER A 42 2.32 1.49 -26.38
C SER A 42 1.87 2.31 -25.16
N TYR A 43 1.23 1.66 -24.21
CA TYR A 43 0.72 2.23 -22.97
C TYR A 43 1.12 1.31 -21.83
N LEU A 44 1.74 1.86 -20.80
CA LEU A 44 2.15 1.13 -19.61
C LEU A 44 1.52 1.79 -18.39
N LEU A 45 0.73 1.01 -17.65
CA LEU A 45 0.12 1.43 -16.40
C LEU A 45 0.76 0.64 -15.26
N VAL A 46 1.21 1.35 -14.23
CA VAL A 46 1.86 0.78 -13.05
C VAL A 46 1.12 1.24 -11.82
N ASP A 47 0.63 0.29 -11.03
CA ASP A 47 -0.03 0.54 -9.75
C ASP A 47 0.93 0.27 -8.59
N GLU A 48 0.62 0.80 -7.40
CA GLU A 48 1.43 0.70 -6.17
C GLU A 48 2.89 1.09 -6.40
N PHE A 49 3.09 2.18 -7.13
CA PHE A 49 4.42 2.60 -7.60
C PHE A 49 5.40 2.89 -6.45
N GLN A 50 4.93 3.19 -5.23
CA GLN A 50 5.75 3.40 -4.04
C GLN A 50 6.48 2.13 -3.57
N ASP A 51 6.01 0.94 -3.98
CA ASP A 51 6.53 -0.35 -3.50
C ASP A 51 7.54 -1.00 -4.45
N ILE A 52 7.85 -0.33 -5.57
CA ILE A 52 8.78 -0.88 -6.56
C ILE A 52 10.24 -0.83 -6.06
N SER A 53 10.99 -1.86 -6.43
CA SER A 53 12.44 -1.92 -6.24
C SER A 53 13.18 -1.21 -7.40
N PRO A 54 14.46 -0.84 -7.23
CA PRO A 54 15.28 -0.27 -8.31
C PRO A 54 15.33 -1.15 -9.56
N VAL A 55 15.31 -2.48 -9.41
CA VAL A 55 15.29 -3.42 -10.53
C VAL A 55 13.97 -3.35 -11.29
N GLN A 56 12.85 -3.30 -10.58
CA GLN A 56 11.52 -3.13 -11.17
C GLN A 56 11.39 -1.77 -11.87
N TYR A 57 11.94 -0.71 -11.30
CA TYR A 57 11.98 0.60 -11.95
C TYR A 57 12.74 0.56 -13.29
N ARG A 58 13.91 -0.11 -13.32
CA ARG A 58 14.66 -0.31 -14.57
C ARG A 58 13.87 -1.11 -15.60
N LEU A 59 13.12 -2.12 -15.19
CA LEU A 59 12.23 -2.89 -16.06
C LEU A 59 11.13 -2.02 -16.65
N ILE A 60 10.47 -1.18 -15.84
CA ILE A 60 9.46 -0.23 -16.30
C ILE A 60 10.04 0.70 -17.38
N LYS A 61 11.23 1.25 -17.14
CA LYS A 61 11.93 2.09 -18.14
C LYS A 61 12.23 1.32 -19.43
N ALA A 62 12.70 0.09 -19.31
CA ALA A 62 13.03 -0.75 -20.46
C ALA A 62 11.77 -1.11 -21.29
N TRP A 63 10.66 -1.44 -20.64
CA TRP A 63 9.38 -1.73 -21.29
C TRP A 63 8.75 -0.49 -21.93
N ASN A 64 8.91 0.68 -21.31
CA ASN A 64 8.38 1.94 -21.84
C ASN A 64 9.25 2.56 -22.95
N LYS A 65 10.42 1.98 -23.25
CA LYS A 65 11.32 2.50 -24.26
C LYS A 65 10.67 2.50 -25.65
N GLY A 66 10.32 3.67 -26.15
CA GLY A 66 9.60 3.84 -27.42
C GLY A 66 8.08 3.69 -27.30
N GLY A 67 7.54 3.54 -26.09
CA GLY A 67 6.12 3.63 -25.79
C GLY A 67 5.57 5.06 -25.97
N ARG A 68 4.25 5.18 -25.97
CA ARG A 68 3.56 6.47 -26.09
C ARG A 68 3.35 7.12 -24.74
N GLU A 69 2.88 6.35 -23.78
CA GLU A 69 2.52 6.85 -22.45
C GLU A 69 2.90 5.88 -21.33
N LEU A 70 3.42 6.43 -20.26
CA LEU A 70 3.62 5.77 -18.98
C LEU A 70 2.69 6.44 -17.97
N PHE A 71 1.82 5.66 -17.35
CA PHE A 71 0.93 6.11 -16.30
C PHE A 71 1.25 5.33 -15.00
N VAL A 72 1.56 6.06 -13.93
CA VAL A 72 1.85 5.45 -12.64
C VAL A 72 0.87 5.94 -11.58
N ILE A 73 0.47 5.05 -10.69
CA ILE A 73 -0.38 5.36 -9.55
C ILE A 73 0.35 4.90 -8.30
N GLY A 74 0.32 5.70 -7.26
CA GLY A 74 0.89 5.33 -5.98
C GLY A 74 0.74 6.42 -4.94
N ASP A 75 1.05 6.07 -3.71
CA ASP A 75 1.02 6.98 -2.57
C ASP A 75 2.37 6.89 -1.83
N PRO A 76 3.23 7.92 -1.92
CA PRO A 76 4.53 7.92 -1.25
C PRO A 76 4.44 7.71 0.26
N ASP A 77 3.33 8.12 0.89
CA ASP A 77 3.12 7.97 2.33
C ASP A 77 2.79 6.53 2.74
N GLN A 78 2.46 5.65 1.78
CA GLN A 78 2.21 4.22 1.99
C GLN A 78 3.45 3.35 1.75
N SER A 79 4.60 3.93 1.46
CA SER A 79 5.86 3.19 1.25
C SER A 79 6.39 2.63 2.57
N ILE A 80 5.95 1.42 2.93
CA ILE A 80 6.33 0.72 4.17
C ILE A 80 7.24 -0.48 3.93
N TYR A 81 7.59 -0.78 2.68
CA TYR A 81 8.38 -1.96 2.28
C TYR A 81 9.85 -1.67 1.96
N SER A 82 10.42 -0.60 2.52
CA SER A 82 11.85 -0.28 2.35
C SER A 82 12.78 -1.44 2.74
N PHE A 83 12.40 -2.24 3.75
CA PHE A 83 13.12 -3.46 4.14
C PHE A 83 13.10 -4.57 3.08
N ARG A 84 12.21 -4.50 2.09
CA ARG A 84 12.15 -5.38 0.90
C ARG A 84 12.82 -4.76 -0.33
N GLY A 85 13.49 -3.62 -0.16
CA GLY A 85 14.20 -2.94 -1.23
C GLY A 85 13.37 -1.98 -2.06
N SER A 86 12.15 -1.60 -1.62
CA SER A 86 11.44 -0.47 -2.23
C SER A 86 12.18 0.83 -1.96
N ASP A 87 12.14 1.73 -2.92
CA ASP A 87 12.81 3.02 -2.84
C ASP A 87 11.79 4.15 -2.94
N SER A 88 11.55 4.86 -1.84
CA SER A 88 10.62 6.00 -1.80
C SER A 88 10.98 7.13 -2.77
N ARG A 89 12.24 7.15 -3.28
CA ARG A 89 12.70 8.10 -4.28
C ARG A 89 12.23 7.76 -5.71
N CYS A 90 11.47 6.67 -5.89
CA CYS A 90 11.02 6.25 -7.23
C CYS A 90 10.20 7.33 -7.95
N PHE A 91 9.44 8.15 -7.23
CA PHE A 91 8.70 9.27 -7.82
C PHE A 91 9.64 10.38 -8.27
N ASP A 92 10.64 10.74 -7.48
CA ASP A 92 11.64 11.75 -7.84
C ASP A 92 12.45 11.29 -9.06
N LEU A 93 12.81 10.00 -9.09
CA LEU A 93 13.50 9.41 -10.25
C LEU A 93 12.64 9.40 -11.50
N LEU A 94 11.32 9.17 -11.35
CA LEU A 94 10.39 9.23 -12.47
C LEU A 94 10.35 10.64 -13.08
N GLU A 95 10.22 11.68 -12.27
CA GLU A 95 10.20 13.07 -12.75
C GLU A 95 11.53 13.48 -13.41
N GLN A 96 12.66 12.98 -12.90
CA GLN A 96 13.97 13.21 -13.50
C GLN A 96 14.16 12.49 -14.85
N ASP A 97 13.74 11.24 -14.92
CA ASP A 97 13.90 10.40 -16.13
C ASP A 97 12.89 10.73 -17.23
N PHE A 98 11.73 11.26 -16.86
CA PHE A 98 10.65 11.64 -17.77
C PHE A 98 10.28 13.12 -17.59
N PRO A 99 11.11 14.05 -18.08
CA PRO A 99 10.82 15.47 -18.00
C PRO A 99 9.53 15.79 -18.77
N GLY A 100 8.62 16.49 -18.11
CA GLY A 100 7.27 16.77 -18.63
C GLY A 100 6.18 15.86 -18.07
N THR A 101 6.50 15.02 -17.09
CA THR A 101 5.51 14.27 -16.31
C THR A 101 4.49 15.23 -15.69
N SER A 102 3.21 14.92 -15.87
CA SER A 102 2.10 15.62 -15.23
C SER A 102 1.68 14.88 -13.97
N THR A 103 1.73 15.56 -12.84
CA THR A 103 1.34 14.99 -11.54
C THR A 103 -0.07 15.43 -11.17
N ILE A 104 -0.96 14.45 -10.97
CA ILE A 104 -2.33 14.67 -10.50
C ILE A 104 -2.42 14.16 -9.07
N ARG A 105 -2.84 15.02 -8.14
CA ARG A 105 -3.06 14.66 -6.74
C ARG A 105 -4.55 14.48 -6.46
N LEU A 106 -4.91 13.29 -5.97
CA LEU A 106 -6.26 13.02 -5.51
C LEU A 106 -6.42 13.54 -4.09
N THR A 107 -7.40 14.43 -3.88
CA THR A 107 -7.63 15.10 -2.59
C THR A 107 -8.94 14.70 -1.93
N THR A 108 -9.71 13.81 -2.55
CA THR A 108 -10.97 13.32 -2.01
C THR A 108 -10.86 11.85 -1.66
N GLY A 109 -11.07 11.53 -0.37
CA GLY A 109 -11.08 10.17 0.15
C GLY A 109 -12.50 9.60 0.23
N TYR A 110 -12.74 8.46 -0.41
CA TYR A 110 -14.04 7.78 -0.43
C TYR A 110 -14.15 6.64 0.60
N ARG A 111 -13.05 6.28 1.25
CA ARG A 111 -12.97 5.15 2.20
C ARG A 111 -13.29 5.57 3.62
N SER A 112 -12.65 6.61 4.11
CA SER A 112 -12.63 7.00 5.53
C SER A 112 -13.61 8.13 5.81
N THR A 113 -14.14 8.16 7.04
CA THR A 113 -14.95 9.27 7.53
C THR A 113 -14.07 10.48 7.90
N PRO A 114 -14.65 11.69 8.06
CA PRO A 114 -13.90 12.87 8.47
C PRO A 114 -13.12 12.68 9.77
N GLU A 115 -13.67 11.95 10.74
CA GLU A 115 -13.03 11.68 12.04
C GLU A 115 -11.75 10.88 11.89
N ILE A 116 -11.77 9.84 11.03
CA ILE A 116 -10.59 9.02 10.74
C ILE A 116 -9.51 9.85 10.05
N LEU A 117 -9.89 10.65 9.06
CA LEU A 117 -8.94 11.54 8.37
C LEU A 117 -8.35 12.58 9.33
N SER A 118 -9.18 13.19 10.18
CA SER A 118 -8.72 14.18 11.19
C SER A 118 -7.73 13.57 12.18
N ALA A 119 -7.85 12.30 12.51
CA ALA A 119 -6.92 11.60 13.39
C ALA A 119 -5.61 11.22 12.69
N SER A 120 -5.65 10.83 11.41
CA SER A 120 -4.49 10.33 10.68
C SER A 120 -3.66 11.41 9.99
N LEU A 121 -4.28 12.45 9.44
CA LEU A 121 -3.58 13.49 8.67
C LEU A 121 -2.48 14.23 9.43
N PRO A 122 -2.63 14.60 10.73
CA PRO A 122 -1.55 15.24 11.48
C PRO A 122 -0.31 14.35 11.63
N LEU A 123 -0.50 13.02 11.67
CA LEU A 123 0.62 12.07 11.72
C LEU A 123 1.34 12.02 10.37
N ILE A 124 0.61 11.83 9.31
CA ILE A 124 1.16 11.71 7.94
C ILE A 124 1.81 13.03 7.49
N SER A 125 1.29 14.18 7.93
CA SER A 125 1.87 15.49 7.60
C SER A 125 3.27 15.72 8.23
N ARG A 126 3.74 14.82 9.08
CA ARG A 126 5.14 14.83 9.58
C ARG A 126 6.13 14.21 8.58
N ASN A 127 5.65 13.49 7.58
CA ASN A 127 6.48 12.96 6.52
C ASN A 127 7.02 14.10 5.62
N PRO A 128 8.13 13.87 4.90
CA PRO A 128 8.64 14.81 3.90
C PRO A 128 7.54 15.24 2.93
N GLY A 129 7.48 16.53 2.59
CA GLY A 129 6.45 17.09 1.71
C GLY A 129 5.34 17.86 2.44
N GLY A 130 5.36 17.89 3.77
CA GLY A 130 4.53 18.80 4.60
C GLY A 130 3.06 18.42 4.70
N GLU A 131 2.20 19.42 4.84
CA GLU A 131 0.77 19.24 5.07
C GLU A 131 0.08 18.45 3.97
N ARG A 132 -0.73 17.48 4.38
CA ARG A 132 -1.61 16.70 3.49
C ARG A 132 -3.04 17.24 3.58
N ARG A 133 -3.63 17.52 2.41
CA ARG A 133 -5.02 18.00 2.31
C ARG A 133 -5.87 16.92 1.68
N LEU A 134 -6.65 16.25 2.51
CA LEU A 134 -7.59 15.22 2.07
C LEU A 134 -8.95 15.49 2.71
N SER A 135 -10.01 15.53 1.90
CA SER A 135 -11.38 15.67 2.35
C SER A 135 -12.11 14.33 2.26
N ALA A 136 -12.95 14.01 3.24
CA ALA A 136 -13.79 12.82 3.18
C ALA A 136 -15.02 13.08 2.33
N ALA A 137 -15.30 12.17 1.39
CA ALA A 137 -16.60 12.13 0.69
C ALA A 137 -17.70 11.43 1.51
N ARG A 138 -17.31 10.64 2.52
CA ARG A 138 -18.26 9.98 3.41
C ARG A 138 -18.84 10.93 4.44
N PRO A 139 -20.10 10.70 4.88
CA PRO A 139 -20.69 11.44 5.99
C PRO A 139 -19.92 11.20 7.29
N HIS A 140 -20.17 12.03 8.28
CA HIS A 140 -19.64 11.86 9.63
C HIS A 140 -19.97 10.48 10.20
N GLY A 141 -19.00 9.89 10.88
CA GLY A 141 -19.11 8.59 11.55
C GLY A 141 -18.94 8.72 13.05
N GLY A 142 -18.67 7.59 13.69
CA GLY A 142 -18.31 7.58 15.12
C GLY A 142 -16.93 8.17 15.40
N PRO A 143 -16.68 8.67 16.62
CA PRO A 143 -15.39 9.22 16.99
C PRO A 143 -14.30 8.14 17.02
N VAL A 144 -13.07 8.51 16.67
CA VAL A 144 -11.90 7.67 16.90
C VAL A 144 -11.63 7.59 18.39
N ARG A 145 -11.58 6.38 18.94
CA ARG A 145 -11.36 6.15 20.38
C ARG A 145 -9.94 5.62 20.61
N LEU A 146 -9.25 6.25 21.54
CA LEU A 146 -7.96 5.76 22.04
C LEU A 146 -8.20 5.04 23.36
N VAL A 147 -7.79 3.77 23.42
CA VAL A 147 -7.91 2.93 24.61
C VAL A 147 -6.52 2.47 25.02
N THR A 148 -6.20 2.63 26.30
CA THR A 148 -4.94 2.17 26.89
C THR A 148 -5.23 1.02 27.83
N ALA A 149 -4.64 -0.15 27.56
CA ALA A 149 -4.72 -1.32 28.41
C ALA A 149 -3.43 -1.50 29.23
N GLN A 150 -3.55 -2.02 30.45
CA GLN A 150 -2.39 -2.25 31.31
C GLN A 150 -1.59 -3.50 30.92
N THR A 151 -2.25 -4.49 30.34
CA THR A 151 -1.63 -5.77 29.93
C THR A 151 -2.23 -6.23 28.60
N SER A 152 -1.51 -7.09 27.87
CA SER A 152 -2.01 -7.72 26.63
C SER A 152 -3.31 -8.50 26.86
N LEU A 153 -3.47 -9.11 28.05
CA LEU A 153 -4.69 -9.83 28.38
C LEU A 153 -5.87 -8.88 28.53
N SER A 154 -5.70 -7.76 29.22
CA SER A 154 -6.76 -6.75 29.37
C SER A 154 -7.13 -6.10 28.03
N GLU A 155 -6.16 -5.92 27.12
CA GLU A 155 -6.38 -5.48 25.75
C GLU A 155 -7.24 -6.48 24.97
N SER A 156 -6.85 -7.77 25.00
CA SER A 156 -7.58 -8.83 24.31
C SER A 156 -9.02 -8.98 24.81
N ILE A 157 -9.24 -8.87 26.11
CA ILE A 157 -10.57 -8.90 26.72
C ILE A 157 -11.39 -7.70 26.25
N PHE A 158 -10.78 -6.51 26.22
CA PHE A 158 -11.47 -5.31 25.74
C PHE A 158 -11.90 -5.46 24.27
N ILE A 159 -10.99 -5.92 23.40
CA ILE A 159 -11.27 -6.14 21.97
C ILE A 159 -12.42 -7.13 21.80
N ALA A 160 -12.37 -8.26 22.49
CA ALA A 160 -13.41 -9.29 22.42
C ALA A 160 -14.79 -8.76 22.85
N LYS A 161 -14.84 -7.94 23.90
CA LYS A 161 -16.07 -7.30 24.37
C LYS A 161 -16.61 -6.29 23.35
N GLU A 162 -15.74 -5.45 22.78
CA GLU A 162 -16.17 -4.49 21.76
C GLU A 162 -16.70 -5.19 20.50
N ILE A 163 -16.05 -6.25 20.04
CA ILE A 163 -16.55 -7.05 18.92
C ILE A 163 -17.92 -7.63 19.25
N ASN A 164 -18.05 -8.27 20.43
CA ASN A 164 -19.34 -8.83 20.86
C ASN A 164 -20.46 -7.77 20.88
N ARG A 165 -20.18 -6.59 21.42
CA ARG A 165 -21.11 -5.47 21.44
C ARG A 165 -21.50 -5.01 20.01
N MET A 166 -20.54 -4.94 19.10
CA MET A 166 -20.78 -4.51 17.71
C MET A 166 -21.66 -5.48 16.93
N VAL A 167 -21.57 -6.78 17.19
CA VAL A 167 -22.40 -7.81 16.53
C VAL A 167 -23.75 -8.05 17.22
N GLY A 168 -24.10 -7.22 18.20
CA GLY A 168 -25.40 -7.30 18.89
C GLY A 168 -25.42 -8.24 20.10
N GLY A 169 -24.24 -8.67 20.57
CA GLY A 169 -24.11 -9.39 21.83
C GLY A 169 -24.34 -8.47 23.04
N ILE A 170 -24.95 -8.98 24.08
CA ILE A 170 -25.15 -8.28 25.36
C ILE A 170 -24.05 -8.74 26.31
N ASP A 171 -23.27 -7.79 26.87
CA ASP A 171 -22.40 -8.09 28.01
C ASP A 171 -23.25 -8.31 29.28
N MET A 172 -22.88 -9.27 30.14
CA MET A 172 -23.59 -9.52 31.38
C MET A 172 -23.64 -8.29 32.30
N LEU A 173 -22.68 -7.39 32.20
CA LEU A 173 -22.65 -6.13 32.96
C LEU A 173 -23.63 -5.09 32.37
N ASP A 174 -23.77 -5.07 31.04
CA ASP A 174 -24.73 -4.18 30.36
C ASP A 174 -26.18 -4.64 30.55
N ALA A 175 -26.40 -5.95 30.72
CA ALA A 175 -27.72 -6.51 31.01
C ALA A 175 -28.26 -6.05 32.38
N HIS A 176 -27.38 -5.60 33.29
CA HIS A 176 -27.77 -5.09 34.61
C HIS A 176 -27.76 -3.55 34.69
N SER A 177 -27.14 -2.87 33.75
CA SER A 177 -27.20 -1.41 33.64
C SER A 177 -28.36 -1.05 32.74
N GLN A 178 -29.32 -0.30 33.28
CA GLN A 178 -30.49 0.22 32.52
C GLN A 178 -30.05 1.35 31.52
N THR A 179 -28.88 1.24 30.93
CA THR A 179 -28.42 2.23 29.96
C THR A 179 -28.79 1.74 28.55
N PRO A 180 -29.73 2.41 27.85
CA PRO A 180 -30.07 2.08 26.48
C PRO A 180 -28.91 2.50 25.57
N GLY A 181 -28.14 1.58 25.10
CA GLY A 181 -26.98 1.84 24.26
C GLY A 181 -26.63 0.73 23.28
N LEU A 182 -27.63 0.00 22.80
CA LEU A 182 -27.43 -0.83 21.62
C LEU A 182 -27.25 0.11 20.41
N PRO A 183 -26.19 -0.07 19.61
CA PRO A 183 -26.11 0.65 18.35
C PRO A 183 -27.33 0.30 17.50
N ASP A 184 -27.95 1.28 16.88
CA ASP A 184 -29.17 1.15 16.04
C ASP A 184 -29.04 0.13 14.91
N THR A 185 -27.84 -0.39 14.65
CA THR A 185 -27.57 -1.46 13.68
C THR A 185 -26.48 -2.39 14.19
N ALA A 186 -26.82 -3.64 14.49
CA ALA A 186 -25.84 -4.68 14.72
C ALA A 186 -25.00 -4.87 13.44
N ARG A 187 -23.66 -4.97 13.59
CA ARG A 187 -22.75 -5.22 12.50
C ARG A 187 -22.59 -6.72 12.25
N SER A 188 -22.29 -7.10 11.02
CA SER A 188 -21.85 -8.46 10.70
C SER A 188 -20.40 -8.66 11.12
N PHE A 189 -19.99 -9.91 11.44
CA PHE A 189 -18.57 -10.24 11.59
C PHE A 189 -17.74 -9.89 10.35
N ALA A 190 -18.33 -9.91 9.16
CA ALA A 190 -17.68 -9.52 7.92
C ALA A 190 -17.35 -8.01 7.83
N ASP A 191 -17.93 -7.18 8.70
CA ASP A 191 -17.67 -5.74 8.76
C ASP A 191 -16.55 -5.37 9.75
N ILE A 192 -15.97 -6.38 10.41
CA ILE A 192 -14.92 -6.22 11.41
C ILE A 192 -13.62 -6.81 10.82
N ALA A 193 -12.60 -5.96 10.67
CA ALA A 193 -11.28 -6.33 10.13
C ALA A 193 -10.27 -6.62 11.24
#